data_8b531743fdef464b2a85efd10bc00153
#
_entry.id   8b531743fdef464b2a85efd10bc00153
#
_cell.length_a   1.000
_cell.length_b   1.000
_cell.length_c   1.000
_cell.angle_alpha   90.00
_cell.angle_beta   90.00
_cell.angle_gamma   90.00
#
_symmetry.space_group_name_H-M   'P 1'
#
loop_
_entity.id
_entity.type
_entity.pdbx_description
1 polymer ?
#
loop_
_entity_poly.entity_id
_entity_poly.type
_entity_poly.pdbx_seq_one_letter_code
_entity_poly.pdbx_strand_id
1 'polypeptide(L)'
;MNNKPPKQANDLSLRNEDSTLVERQESESLRQYLQAATSDNTRKAYRSAIRQFEKWGGRLPTDRDTVVRYLLGRAESLNTRTLDLHLTAISQWHHYQGLIDPISDPLVRKTMEGIRRTHGQPKRKAKTLRLEHIAEMVNHMRQLPDSKKKHRDIALVLTGFFGAFRRSELVAIQTSDVNWEPEGLIIRLPRSKTDQQSTGLVRALPFGAESCCPATAIEAWIRVAGINEGPLFRPINRWDHVQERALNPGAVNDLLKTLGKACQFDFAPDLSSHSFRRGLSTSAARERVDFELIKKQGGWKSDATVWEYIEEGQQFNNNASIILME
;
A
#
# COMPACT_ATOMS: atom_id res chain seq x y z
N MET A 1 57.83 -41.70 43.95
CA MET A 1 56.97 -42.09 42.84
C MET A 1 55.76 -41.18 42.83
N ASN A 2 55.82 -40.19 41.96
CA ASN A 2 54.76 -39.18 41.79
C ASN A 2 53.76 -39.66 40.76
N ASN A 3 52.51 -39.80 41.16
CA ASN A 3 51.40 -40.01 40.21
C ASN A 3 50.43 -38.81 40.28
N LYS A 4 50.47 -37.97 39.27
CA LYS A 4 49.51 -36.89 39.03
C LYS A 4 48.33 -37.50 38.26
N PRO A 5 47.04 -37.26 38.60
CA PRO A 5 45.91 -37.62 37.78
C PRO A 5 45.72 -36.54 36.68
N PRO A 6 45.09 -36.91 35.53
CA PRO A 6 44.98 -36.03 34.35
C PRO A 6 43.86 -34.99 34.51
N LYS A 7 44.12 -33.81 34.03
CA LYS A 7 43.14 -32.76 33.82
C LYS A 7 42.20 -33.12 32.65
N GLN A 8 40.98 -33.51 32.93
CA GLN A 8 39.88 -33.56 31.96
C GLN A 8 38.60 -33.06 32.64
N ALA A 9 38.41 -31.76 32.67
CA ALA A 9 37.15 -31.16 33.13
C ALA A 9 36.74 -29.85 32.44
N ASN A 10 37.45 -29.42 31.36
CA ASN A 10 37.17 -28.11 30.74
C ASN A 10 36.59 -28.17 29.31
N ASP A 11 36.30 -29.38 28.76
CA ASP A 11 35.89 -29.50 27.35
C ASP A 11 34.39 -29.67 27.14
N LEU A 12 33.64 -29.96 28.22
CA LEU A 12 32.18 -30.14 28.16
C LEU A 12 31.37 -28.85 28.37
N SER A 13 31.94 -27.86 29.06
CA SER A 13 31.27 -26.57 29.27
C SER A 13 31.29 -25.66 28.02
N LEU A 14 32.38 -25.69 27.27
CA LEU A 14 32.52 -24.92 26.01
C LEU A 14 31.63 -25.47 24.90
N ARG A 15 31.42 -26.81 24.83
CA ARG A 15 30.51 -27.40 23.84
C ARG A 15 29.04 -27.12 24.12
N ASN A 16 28.64 -26.94 25.38
CA ASN A 16 27.26 -26.58 25.73
C ASN A 16 26.93 -25.12 25.46
N GLU A 17 27.89 -24.21 25.62
CA GLU A 17 27.70 -22.79 25.32
C GLU A 17 27.61 -22.53 23.81
N ASP A 18 28.42 -23.20 23.01
CA ASP A 18 28.36 -23.08 21.53
C ASP A 18 27.07 -23.67 20.98
N SER A 19 26.58 -24.81 21.49
CA SER A 19 25.29 -25.37 21.05
C SER A 19 24.10 -24.48 21.38
N THR A 20 24.10 -23.83 22.56
CA THR A 20 23.04 -22.89 22.95
C THR A 20 23.09 -21.58 22.15
N LEU A 21 24.26 -21.14 21.71
CA LEU A 21 24.42 -19.97 20.84
C LEU A 21 23.92 -20.28 19.42
N VAL A 22 24.22 -21.45 18.87
CA VAL A 22 23.75 -21.90 17.56
C VAL A 22 22.24 -22.03 17.56
N GLU A 23 21.64 -22.68 18.56
CA GLU A 23 20.17 -22.79 18.70
C GLU A 23 19.48 -21.42 18.82
N ARG A 24 20.10 -20.46 19.53
CA ARG A 24 19.57 -19.08 19.63
C ARG A 24 19.64 -18.37 18.27
N GLN A 25 20.75 -18.50 17.52
CA GLN A 25 20.91 -17.92 16.20
C GLN A 25 19.94 -18.53 15.18
N GLU A 26 19.74 -19.85 15.20
CA GLU A 26 18.76 -20.53 14.36
C GLU A 26 17.32 -20.09 14.69
N SER A 27 16.98 -19.96 15.98
CA SER A 27 15.68 -19.46 16.43
C SER A 27 15.45 -18.00 16.03
N GLU A 28 16.49 -17.17 16.05
CA GLU A 28 16.41 -15.76 15.66
C GLU A 28 16.28 -15.61 14.14
N SER A 29 17.04 -16.39 13.38
CA SER A 29 16.93 -16.46 11.91
C SER A 29 15.55 -16.96 11.48
N LEU A 30 15.03 -18.01 12.11
CA LEU A 30 13.67 -18.49 11.85
C LEU A 30 12.62 -17.42 12.11
N ARG A 31 12.72 -16.71 13.25
CA ARG A 31 11.82 -15.59 13.56
C ARG A 31 11.87 -14.48 12.51
N GLN A 32 13.06 -14.14 12.02
CA GLN A 32 13.24 -13.14 10.95
C GLN A 32 12.54 -13.57 9.66
N TYR A 33 12.71 -14.83 9.22
CA TYR A 33 12.05 -15.35 8.04
C TYR A 33 10.53 -15.43 8.20
N LEU A 34 10.02 -15.89 9.34
CA LEU A 34 8.59 -15.88 9.62
C LEU A 34 8.01 -14.46 9.65
N GLN A 35 8.76 -13.50 10.16
CA GLN A 35 8.36 -12.09 10.11
C GLN A 35 8.40 -11.53 8.68
N ALA A 36 9.39 -11.92 7.87
CA ALA A 36 9.49 -11.47 6.49
C ALA A 36 8.39 -12.07 5.59
N ALA A 37 7.88 -13.27 5.91
CA ALA A 37 6.80 -13.94 5.18
C ALA A 37 5.48 -13.17 5.17
N THR A 38 5.27 -12.27 6.14
CA THR A 38 4.02 -11.49 6.24
C THR A 38 4.33 -10.00 6.36
N SER A 39 3.66 -9.16 5.56
CA SER A 39 3.89 -7.72 5.59
C SER A 39 3.51 -7.10 6.95
N ASP A 40 4.22 -6.04 7.37
CA ASP A 40 3.93 -5.29 8.61
C ASP A 40 2.47 -4.83 8.70
N ASN A 41 1.92 -4.37 7.58
CA ASN A 41 0.52 -3.93 7.53
C ASN A 41 -0.46 -5.09 7.74
N THR A 42 -0.17 -6.27 7.21
CA THR A 42 -0.97 -7.49 7.45
C THR A 42 -0.90 -7.88 8.91
N ARG A 43 0.31 -7.87 9.52
CA ARG A 43 0.48 -8.15 10.95
C ARG A 43 -0.26 -7.15 11.84
N LYS A 44 -0.21 -5.86 11.50
CA LYS A 44 -0.96 -4.82 12.21
C LYS A 44 -2.47 -5.03 12.09
N ALA A 45 -2.95 -5.39 10.90
CA ALA A 45 -4.36 -5.67 10.65
C ALA A 45 -4.84 -6.90 11.46
N TYR A 46 -4.08 -8.00 11.44
CA TYR A 46 -4.41 -9.20 12.22
C TYR A 46 -4.39 -8.92 13.73
N ARG A 47 -3.37 -8.21 14.23
CA ARG A 47 -3.34 -7.79 15.64
C ARG A 47 -4.54 -6.95 16.04
N SER A 48 -4.96 -6.02 15.18
CA SER A 48 -6.15 -5.20 15.41
C SER A 48 -7.42 -6.05 15.43
N ALA A 49 -7.55 -7.00 14.50
CA ALA A 49 -8.68 -7.92 14.41
C ALA A 49 -8.81 -8.78 15.68
N ILE A 50 -7.70 -9.39 16.14
CA ILE A 50 -7.67 -10.18 17.36
C ILE A 50 -8.06 -9.34 18.58
N ARG A 51 -7.49 -8.14 18.75
CA ARG A 51 -7.87 -7.23 19.84
C ARG A 51 -9.35 -6.87 19.84
N GLN A 52 -9.97 -6.70 18.66
CA GLN A 52 -11.39 -6.42 18.55
C GLN A 52 -12.23 -7.64 18.94
N PHE A 53 -11.80 -8.84 18.58
CA PHE A 53 -12.42 -10.08 19.00
C PHE A 53 -12.35 -10.25 20.53
N GLU A 54 -11.18 -10.06 21.14
CA GLU A 54 -10.97 -10.11 22.58
C GLU A 54 -11.77 -9.03 23.33
N LYS A 55 -11.82 -7.80 22.79
CA LYS A 55 -12.63 -6.72 23.36
C LYS A 55 -14.14 -7.02 23.33
N TRP A 56 -14.60 -7.80 22.37
CA TRP A 56 -15.98 -8.28 22.33
C TRP A 56 -16.26 -9.33 23.42
N GLY A 57 -15.25 -9.97 23.95
CA GLY A 57 -15.33 -11.02 24.97
C GLY A 57 -14.84 -12.39 24.50
N GLY A 58 -14.34 -12.50 23.27
CA GLY A 58 -13.69 -13.71 22.76
C GLY A 58 -12.35 -13.95 23.45
N ARG A 59 -11.92 -15.22 23.47
CA ARG A 59 -10.59 -15.65 23.97
C ARG A 59 -9.95 -16.57 22.95
N LEU A 60 -8.64 -16.60 22.90
CA LEU A 60 -7.88 -17.52 22.08
C LEU A 60 -7.13 -18.53 22.98
N PRO A 61 -7.11 -19.84 22.63
CA PRO A 61 -7.80 -20.45 21.49
C PRO A 61 -9.31 -20.36 21.62
N THR A 62 -10.01 -20.37 20.48
CA THR A 62 -11.48 -20.29 20.42
C THR A 62 -12.08 -21.47 19.67
N ASP A 63 -13.38 -21.70 19.87
CA ASP A 63 -14.17 -22.70 19.19
C ASP A 63 -15.13 -22.10 18.15
N ARG A 64 -15.74 -22.96 17.31
CA ARG A 64 -16.68 -22.58 16.27
C ARG A 64 -17.91 -21.82 16.83
N ASP A 65 -18.43 -22.26 18.00
CA ASP A 65 -19.67 -21.71 18.56
C ASP A 65 -19.44 -20.27 19.06
N THR A 66 -18.26 -20.01 19.63
CA THR A 66 -17.84 -18.65 20.00
C THR A 66 -17.65 -17.77 18.77
N VAL A 67 -17.05 -18.31 17.69
CA VAL A 67 -16.92 -17.58 16.42
C VAL A 67 -18.29 -17.26 15.81
N VAL A 68 -19.22 -18.21 15.81
CA VAL A 68 -20.58 -17.98 15.31
C VAL A 68 -21.27 -16.88 16.13
N ARG A 69 -21.21 -16.95 17.48
CA ARG A 69 -21.75 -15.87 18.34
C ARG A 69 -21.13 -14.51 18.04
N TYR A 70 -19.81 -14.48 17.81
CA TYR A 70 -19.11 -13.26 17.42
C TYR A 70 -19.63 -12.70 16.10
N LEU A 71 -19.79 -13.52 15.08
CA LEU A 71 -20.32 -13.13 13.78
C LEU A 71 -21.73 -12.56 13.92
N LEU A 72 -22.63 -13.25 14.62
CA LEU A 72 -24.01 -12.79 14.85
C LEU A 72 -24.04 -11.47 15.61
N GLY A 73 -23.24 -11.33 16.68
CA GLY A 73 -23.17 -10.09 17.47
C GLY A 73 -22.52 -8.90 16.76
N ARG A 74 -21.87 -9.11 15.60
CA ARG A 74 -21.16 -8.07 14.85
C ARG A 74 -21.70 -7.85 13.42
N ALA A 75 -22.62 -8.70 12.95
CA ALA A 75 -23.13 -8.68 11.58
C ALA A 75 -23.68 -7.31 11.16
N GLU A 76 -24.40 -6.63 12.03
CA GLU A 76 -24.99 -5.32 11.75
C GLU A 76 -24.03 -4.15 11.96
N SER A 77 -23.04 -4.31 12.85
CA SER A 77 -22.14 -3.22 13.27
C SER A 77 -20.84 -3.14 12.48
N LEU A 78 -20.41 -4.23 11.85
CA LEU A 78 -19.17 -4.29 11.09
C LEU A 78 -19.43 -4.62 9.62
N ASN A 79 -18.62 -4.01 8.75
CA ASN A 79 -18.63 -4.39 7.34
C ASN A 79 -18.21 -5.87 7.18
N THR A 80 -18.86 -6.58 6.27
CA THR A 80 -18.61 -8.01 6.01
C THR A 80 -17.15 -8.31 5.68
N ARG A 81 -16.44 -7.40 4.98
CA ARG A 81 -14.99 -7.54 4.70
C ARG A 81 -14.14 -7.39 5.97
N THR A 82 -14.59 -6.61 6.94
CA THR A 82 -13.94 -6.51 8.26
C THR A 82 -14.10 -7.82 9.01
N LEU A 83 -15.30 -8.42 8.97
CA LEU A 83 -15.54 -9.75 9.55
C LEU A 83 -14.67 -10.83 8.87
N ASP A 84 -14.56 -10.82 7.55
CA ASP A 84 -13.66 -11.71 6.81
C ASP A 84 -12.20 -11.57 7.27
N LEU A 85 -11.73 -10.35 7.48
CA LEU A 85 -10.39 -10.09 8.02
C LEU A 85 -10.22 -10.66 9.44
N HIS A 86 -11.26 -10.51 10.29
CA HIS A 86 -11.23 -11.04 11.66
C HIS A 86 -11.19 -12.58 11.65
N LEU A 87 -12.00 -13.22 10.82
CA LEU A 87 -11.98 -14.67 10.64
C LEU A 87 -10.60 -15.14 10.15
N THR A 88 -10.03 -14.47 9.16
CA THR A 88 -8.69 -14.78 8.65
C THR A 88 -7.64 -14.64 9.75
N ALA A 89 -7.72 -13.60 10.59
CA ALA A 89 -6.77 -13.39 11.68
C ALA A 89 -6.87 -14.48 12.75
N ILE A 90 -8.08 -14.91 13.11
CA ILE A 90 -8.35 -16.01 14.06
C ILE A 90 -7.83 -17.34 13.50
N SER A 91 -8.13 -17.64 12.23
CA SER A 91 -7.64 -18.82 11.52
C SER A 91 -6.12 -18.87 11.51
N GLN A 92 -5.46 -17.79 11.11
CA GLN A 92 -3.99 -17.69 11.09
C GLN A 92 -3.39 -17.90 12.48
N TRP A 93 -4.01 -17.32 13.51
CA TRP A 93 -3.55 -17.51 14.88
C TRP A 93 -3.57 -18.99 15.28
N HIS A 94 -4.67 -19.73 15.01
CA HIS A 94 -4.78 -21.16 15.32
C HIS A 94 -3.74 -22.00 14.54
N HIS A 95 -3.59 -21.72 13.24
CA HIS A 95 -2.58 -22.39 12.41
C HIS A 95 -1.16 -22.21 12.95
N TYR A 96 -0.77 -20.98 13.36
CA TYR A 96 0.55 -20.73 13.93
C TYR A 96 0.77 -21.39 15.30
N GLN A 97 -0.30 -21.69 16.03
CA GLN A 97 -0.23 -22.44 17.29
C GLN A 97 -0.35 -23.97 17.11
N GLY A 98 -0.50 -24.44 15.87
CA GLY A 98 -0.72 -25.87 15.59
C GLY A 98 -2.06 -26.40 16.11
N LEU A 99 -3.06 -25.52 16.27
CA LEU A 99 -4.38 -25.84 16.79
C LEU A 99 -5.41 -26.02 15.66
N ILE A 100 -6.50 -26.71 15.96
CA ILE A 100 -7.62 -26.87 15.02
C ILE A 100 -8.19 -25.49 14.69
N ASP A 101 -8.35 -25.22 13.39
CA ASP A 101 -8.92 -23.96 12.90
C ASP A 101 -10.46 -23.98 12.97
N PRO A 102 -11.08 -23.19 13.86
CA PRO A 102 -12.53 -23.15 13.99
C PRO A 102 -13.23 -22.52 12.77
N ILE A 103 -12.48 -21.76 11.95
CA ILE A 103 -13.04 -21.07 10.77
C ILE A 103 -13.27 -22.07 9.62
N SER A 104 -12.58 -23.21 9.66
CA SER A 104 -12.76 -24.28 8.67
C SER A 104 -14.12 -24.99 8.80
N ASP A 105 -14.81 -24.83 9.93
CA ASP A 105 -16.10 -25.48 10.20
C ASP A 105 -17.19 -25.00 9.23
N PRO A 106 -17.99 -25.91 8.65
CA PRO A 106 -19.07 -25.58 7.72
C PRO A 106 -20.10 -24.58 8.28
N LEU A 107 -20.40 -24.64 9.59
CA LEU A 107 -21.35 -23.74 10.23
C LEU A 107 -20.84 -22.29 10.21
N VAL A 108 -19.58 -22.06 10.53
CA VAL A 108 -18.96 -20.72 10.48
C VAL A 108 -19.00 -20.17 9.05
N ARG A 109 -18.59 -20.97 8.06
CA ARG A 109 -18.62 -20.58 6.65
C ARG A 109 -20.01 -20.22 6.17
N LYS A 110 -21.00 -21.07 6.51
CA LYS A 110 -22.41 -20.86 6.13
C LYS A 110 -22.99 -19.62 6.78
N THR A 111 -22.69 -19.41 8.06
CA THR A 111 -23.08 -18.18 8.78
C THR A 111 -22.52 -16.94 8.12
N MET A 112 -21.22 -16.95 7.79
CA MET A 112 -20.59 -15.81 7.11
C MET A 112 -21.13 -15.58 5.71
N GLU A 113 -21.47 -16.64 4.97
CA GLU A 113 -22.14 -16.55 3.67
C GLU A 113 -23.52 -15.86 3.81
N GLY A 114 -24.32 -16.27 4.80
CA GLY A 114 -25.62 -15.65 5.11
C GLY A 114 -25.47 -14.15 5.42
N ILE A 115 -24.49 -13.81 6.28
CA ILE A 115 -24.19 -12.41 6.63
C ILE A 115 -23.80 -11.59 5.40
N ARG A 116 -22.97 -12.13 4.49
CA ARG A 116 -22.61 -11.44 3.24
C ARG A 116 -23.82 -11.17 2.35
N ARG A 117 -24.76 -12.12 2.27
CA ARG A 117 -25.98 -11.95 1.46
C ARG A 117 -26.92 -10.91 2.06
N THR A 118 -27.03 -10.85 3.39
CA THR A 118 -27.96 -9.95 4.09
C THR A 118 -27.39 -8.55 4.28
N HIS A 119 -26.10 -8.43 4.67
CA HIS A 119 -25.49 -7.17 5.07
C HIS A 119 -24.34 -6.72 4.13
N GLY A 120 -24.08 -7.50 3.06
CA GLY A 120 -23.01 -7.17 2.12
C GLY A 120 -23.26 -5.86 1.41
N GLN A 121 -22.28 -4.97 1.44
CA GLN A 121 -22.30 -3.70 0.71
C GLN A 121 -21.30 -3.73 -0.46
N PRO A 122 -21.62 -3.13 -1.60
CA PRO A 122 -20.66 -2.96 -2.69
C PRO A 122 -19.37 -2.31 -2.18
N LYS A 123 -18.23 -2.71 -2.76
CA LYS A 123 -16.96 -2.07 -2.40
C LYS A 123 -16.98 -0.61 -2.81
N ARG A 124 -16.84 0.30 -1.82
CA ARG A 124 -16.66 1.72 -2.10
C ARG A 124 -15.28 1.91 -2.74
N LYS A 125 -15.28 2.15 -4.05
CA LYS A 125 -14.07 2.39 -4.80
C LYS A 125 -13.62 3.84 -4.59
N ALA A 126 -12.31 4.09 -4.56
CA ALA A 126 -11.79 5.46 -4.58
C ALA A 126 -12.28 6.17 -5.84
N LYS A 127 -12.65 7.43 -5.75
CA LYS A 127 -13.04 8.23 -6.91
C LYS A 127 -11.86 8.46 -7.85
N THR A 128 -12.13 8.48 -9.13
CA THR A 128 -11.15 8.63 -10.20
C THR A 128 -10.71 10.09 -10.31
N LEU A 129 -9.42 10.36 -10.13
CA LEU A 129 -8.81 11.64 -10.43
C LEU A 129 -8.28 11.62 -11.87
N ARG A 130 -9.07 12.11 -12.82
CA ARG A 130 -8.67 12.19 -14.22
C ARG A 130 -7.62 13.28 -14.44
N LEU A 131 -7.02 13.30 -15.62
CA LEU A 131 -5.96 14.25 -15.97
C LEU A 131 -6.42 15.70 -15.79
N GLU A 132 -7.68 16.02 -16.13
CA GLU A 132 -8.25 17.37 -15.98
C GLU A 132 -8.23 17.82 -14.50
N HIS A 133 -8.62 16.94 -13.58
CA HIS A 133 -8.61 17.22 -12.14
C HIS A 133 -7.19 17.42 -11.60
N ILE A 134 -6.21 16.65 -12.14
CA ILE A 134 -4.79 16.83 -11.77
C ILE A 134 -4.29 18.18 -12.24
N ALA A 135 -4.60 18.57 -13.48
CA ALA A 135 -4.23 19.88 -14.03
C ALA A 135 -4.83 21.03 -13.19
N GLU A 136 -6.10 20.90 -12.78
CA GLU A 136 -6.77 21.88 -11.93
C GLU A 136 -6.10 22.00 -10.55
N MET A 137 -5.81 20.86 -9.88
CA MET A 137 -5.08 20.85 -8.61
C MET A 137 -3.70 21.51 -8.73
N VAL A 138 -2.96 21.19 -9.79
CA VAL A 138 -1.62 21.78 -10.04
C VAL A 138 -1.72 23.28 -10.30
N ASN A 139 -2.68 23.72 -11.12
CA ASN A 139 -2.91 25.13 -11.39
C ASN A 139 -3.30 25.90 -10.13
N HIS A 140 -4.18 25.32 -9.28
CA HIS A 140 -4.50 25.89 -7.98
C HIS A 140 -3.24 26.06 -7.12
N MET A 141 -2.40 25.02 -7.00
CA MET A 141 -1.16 25.10 -6.21
C MET A 141 -0.19 26.15 -6.77
N ARG A 142 -0.10 26.33 -8.10
CA ARG A 142 0.78 27.34 -8.72
C ARG A 142 0.39 28.77 -8.37
N GLN A 143 -0.89 29.03 -8.14
CA GLN A 143 -1.40 30.34 -7.73
C GLN A 143 -1.10 30.66 -6.26
N LEU A 144 -0.75 29.67 -5.45
CA LEU A 144 -0.38 29.88 -4.04
C LEU A 144 0.99 30.60 -3.94
N PRO A 145 1.23 31.34 -2.84
CA PRO A 145 2.54 31.92 -2.54
C PRO A 145 3.66 30.87 -2.66
N ASP A 146 4.85 31.33 -3.06
CA ASP A 146 5.98 30.41 -3.19
C ASP A 146 6.40 29.85 -1.85
N SER A 147 6.63 28.53 -1.79
CA SER A 147 7.03 27.80 -0.59
C SER A 147 7.56 26.43 -0.96
N LYS A 148 8.41 25.88 -0.12
CA LYS A 148 8.90 24.49 -0.27
C LYS A 148 7.74 23.49 -0.30
N LYS A 149 6.69 23.75 0.49
CA LYS A 149 5.50 22.90 0.51
C LYS A 149 4.79 22.85 -0.86
N LYS A 150 4.66 23.99 -1.55
CA LYS A 150 4.07 24.08 -2.89
C LYS A 150 4.84 23.20 -3.89
N HIS A 151 6.17 23.34 -3.95
CA HIS A 151 7.02 22.56 -4.85
C HIS A 151 6.92 21.06 -4.56
N ARG A 152 6.99 20.66 -3.26
CA ARG A 152 6.81 19.27 -2.85
C ARG A 152 5.46 18.71 -3.29
N ASP A 153 4.38 19.43 -3.03
CA ASP A 153 3.02 18.95 -3.25
C ASP A 153 2.72 18.79 -4.75
N ILE A 154 3.20 19.72 -5.59
CA ILE A 154 3.13 19.61 -7.05
C ILE A 154 3.91 18.38 -7.54
N ALA A 155 5.18 18.23 -7.12
CA ALA A 155 5.99 17.08 -7.49
C ALA A 155 5.35 15.75 -7.06
N LEU A 156 4.80 15.69 -5.83
CA LEU A 156 4.15 14.51 -5.29
C LEU A 156 2.88 14.12 -6.07
N VAL A 157 2.03 15.09 -6.40
CA VAL A 157 0.78 14.86 -7.15
C VAL A 157 1.08 14.38 -8.56
N LEU A 158 1.99 15.04 -9.28
CA LEU A 158 2.37 14.67 -10.64
C LEU A 158 3.06 13.30 -10.68
N THR A 159 4.02 13.05 -9.79
CA THR A 159 4.71 11.76 -9.69
C THR A 159 3.73 10.64 -9.33
N GLY A 160 2.85 10.88 -8.37
CA GLY A 160 1.84 9.93 -7.94
C GLY A 160 0.87 9.53 -9.06
N PHE A 161 0.45 10.50 -9.87
CA PHE A 161 -0.45 10.28 -10.99
C PHE A 161 0.26 9.59 -12.16
N PHE A 162 1.28 10.19 -12.73
CA PHE A 162 1.94 9.66 -13.94
C PHE A 162 2.74 8.37 -13.69
N GLY A 163 3.27 8.19 -12.47
CA GLY A 163 3.91 6.93 -12.07
C GLY A 163 2.94 5.87 -11.56
N ALA A 164 1.66 6.21 -11.39
CA ALA A 164 0.63 5.34 -10.82
C ALA A 164 1.07 4.63 -9.53
N PHE A 165 1.87 5.28 -8.70
CA PHE A 165 2.43 4.71 -7.47
C PHE A 165 1.36 4.45 -6.41
N ARG A 166 1.53 3.37 -5.63
CA ARG A 166 0.84 3.26 -4.34
C ARG A 166 1.45 4.28 -3.37
N ARG A 167 0.64 4.79 -2.42
CA ARG A 167 1.13 5.79 -1.45
C ARG A 167 2.40 5.37 -0.70
N SER A 168 2.51 4.09 -0.36
CA SER A 168 3.70 3.56 0.31
C SER A 168 4.92 3.49 -0.63
N GLU A 169 4.71 3.22 -1.90
CA GLU A 169 5.75 3.25 -2.94
C GLU A 169 6.21 4.69 -3.18
N LEU A 170 5.27 5.62 -3.36
CA LEU A 170 5.53 7.04 -3.63
C LEU A 170 6.39 7.69 -2.54
N VAL A 171 6.04 7.49 -1.27
CA VAL A 171 6.79 8.09 -0.16
C VAL A 171 8.08 7.34 0.19
N ALA A 172 8.25 6.11 -0.31
CA ALA A 172 9.47 5.33 -0.13
C ALA A 172 10.58 5.67 -1.14
N ILE A 173 10.26 6.41 -2.23
CA ILE A 173 11.25 6.80 -3.24
C ILE A 173 12.40 7.53 -2.56
N GLN A 174 13.63 7.03 -2.82
CA GLN A 174 14.88 7.69 -2.43
C GLN A 174 15.43 8.49 -3.60
N THR A 175 16.25 9.49 -3.33
CA THR A 175 16.94 10.23 -4.40
C THR A 175 17.81 9.31 -5.26
N SER A 176 18.41 8.28 -4.66
CA SER A 176 19.18 7.25 -5.36
C SER A 176 18.35 6.34 -6.28
N ASP A 177 17.02 6.32 -6.12
CA ASP A 177 16.12 5.56 -6.98
C ASP A 177 15.78 6.32 -8.28
N VAL A 178 16.12 7.62 -8.36
CA VAL A 178 15.79 8.52 -9.47
C VAL A 178 16.98 8.63 -10.41
N ASN A 179 16.85 8.12 -11.63
CA ASN A 179 17.85 8.22 -12.68
C ASN A 179 17.36 9.18 -13.74
N TRP A 180 18.16 10.21 -14.04
CA TRP A 180 17.87 11.20 -15.07
C TRP A 180 18.36 10.70 -16.42
N GLU A 181 17.50 10.76 -17.43
CA GLU A 181 17.76 10.38 -18.81
C GLU A 181 17.41 11.56 -19.73
N PRO A 182 17.94 11.63 -20.96
CA PRO A 182 17.60 12.68 -21.90
C PRO A 182 16.09 12.82 -22.18
N GLU A 183 15.34 11.73 -22.11
CA GLU A 183 13.91 11.69 -22.39
C GLU A 183 13.02 11.92 -21.16
N GLY A 184 13.59 11.99 -19.95
CA GLY A 184 12.83 12.11 -18.72
C GLY A 184 13.55 11.56 -17.51
N LEU A 185 12.82 10.88 -16.63
CA LEU A 185 13.42 10.18 -15.50
C LEU A 185 12.89 8.75 -15.35
N ILE A 186 13.74 7.90 -14.80
CA ILE A 186 13.39 6.52 -14.45
C ILE A 186 13.47 6.38 -12.93
N ILE A 187 12.36 5.97 -12.31
CA ILE A 187 12.30 5.64 -10.88
C ILE A 187 12.37 4.13 -10.72
N ARG A 188 13.36 3.65 -9.98
CA ARG A 188 13.61 2.22 -9.70
C ARG A 188 13.41 1.95 -8.22
N LEU A 189 12.31 1.28 -7.86
CA LEU A 189 12.07 0.85 -6.49
C LEU A 189 12.50 -0.60 -6.31
N PRO A 190 13.43 -0.89 -5.40
CA PRO A 190 13.99 -2.24 -5.23
C PRO A 190 12.97 -3.27 -4.71
N ARG A 191 11.91 -2.81 -4.05
CA ARG A 191 10.84 -3.67 -3.54
C ARG A 191 9.47 -3.00 -3.68
N SER A 192 8.48 -3.72 -4.18
CA SER A 192 7.08 -3.32 -4.14
C SER A 192 6.21 -4.37 -3.40
N LYS A 193 5.07 -3.97 -2.88
CA LYS A 193 4.15 -4.86 -2.15
C LYS A 193 3.75 -6.13 -2.93
N THR A 194 3.79 -6.08 -4.25
CA THR A 194 3.40 -7.18 -5.15
C THR A 194 4.59 -7.89 -5.78
N ASP A 195 5.79 -7.42 -5.50
CA ASP A 195 7.02 -7.99 -6.03
C ASP A 195 7.62 -8.99 -5.04
N GLN A 196 7.05 -10.19 -5.04
CA GLN A 196 7.54 -11.30 -4.20
C GLN A 196 8.87 -11.89 -4.70
N GLN A 197 9.26 -11.59 -5.95
CA GLN A 197 10.49 -12.08 -6.58
C GLN A 197 11.62 -11.05 -6.59
N SER A 198 11.41 -9.89 -5.95
CA SER A 198 12.41 -8.81 -5.86
C SER A 198 12.94 -8.34 -7.24
N THR A 199 12.12 -8.40 -8.28
CA THR A 199 12.46 -7.89 -9.62
C THR A 199 12.48 -6.36 -9.69
N GLY A 200 11.98 -5.71 -8.63
CA GLY A 200 11.88 -4.26 -8.55
C GLY A 200 10.71 -3.67 -9.35
N LEU A 201 10.38 -2.45 -9.06
CA LEU A 201 9.39 -1.67 -9.80
C LEU A 201 10.10 -0.55 -10.57
N VAL A 202 9.97 -0.55 -11.88
CA VAL A 202 10.54 0.51 -12.73
C VAL A 202 9.42 1.35 -13.33
N ARG A 203 9.56 2.69 -13.24
CA ARG A 203 8.65 3.66 -13.86
C ARG A 203 9.44 4.68 -14.63
N ALA A 204 9.16 4.79 -15.93
CA ALA A 204 9.61 5.88 -16.76
C ALA A 204 8.58 7.03 -16.69
N LEU A 205 9.06 8.23 -16.45
CA LEU A 205 8.30 9.47 -16.46
C LEU A 205 8.94 10.42 -17.49
N PRO A 206 8.45 10.41 -18.74
CA PRO A 206 8.99 11.25 -19.81
C PRO A 206 8.85 12.72 -19.48
N PHE A 207 9.73 13.56 -20.05
CA PHE A 207 9.48 14.99 -20.11
C PHE A 207 8.18 15.26 -20.89
N GLY A 208 7.42 16.21 -20.43
CA GLY A 208 6.13 16.61 -21.02
C GLY A 208 5.95 18.11 -20.95
N ALA A 209 4.75 18.56 -21.26
CA ALA A 209 4.40 19.97 -21.12
C ALA A 209 4.69 20.46 -19.70
N GLU A 210 5.33 21.62 -19.55
CA GLU A 210 5.74 22.20 -18.28
C GLU A 210 4.60 22.23 -17.24
N SER A 211 3.38 22.43 -17.73
CA SER A 211 2.18 22.45 -16.88
C SER A 211 1.93 21.15 -16.11
N CYS A 212 2.36 19.98 -16.62
CA CYS A 212 2.09 18.68 -16.05
C CYS A 212 3.32 17.74 -16.00
N CYS A 213 4.53 18.26 -16.18
CA CYS A 213 5.75 17.45 -16.23
C CYS A 213 6.18 17.01 -14.82
N PRO A 214 6.11 15.70 -14.47
CA PRO A 214 6.57 15.21 -13.18
C PRO A 214 8.08 15.34 -12.99
N ALA A 215 8.87 15.18 -14.06
CA ALA A 215 10.33 15.29 -14.02
C ALA A 215 10.76 16.70 -13.62
N THR A 216 10.26 17.74 -14.32
CA THR A 216 10.53 19.14 -14.00
C THR A 216 10.07 19.52 -12.59
N ALA A 217 8.94 18.95 -12.15
CA ALA A 217 8.43 19.21 -10.79
C ALA A 217 9.33 18.58 -9.71
N ILE A 218 9.85 17.36 -9.94
CA ILE A 218 10.81 16.70 -9.04
C ILE A 218 12.12 17.51 -8.99
N GLU A 219 12.64 17.95 -10.13
CA GLU A 219 13.84 18.76 -10.19
C GLU A 219 13.69 20.05 -9.37
N ALA A 220 12.60 20.77 -9.59
CA ALA A 220 12.29 21.99 -8.85
C ALA A 220 12.18 21.72 -7.34
N TRP A 221 11.52 20.63 -6.95
CA TRP A 221 11.42 20.23 -5.56
C TRP A 221 12.78 19.91 -4.92
N ILE A 222 13.60 19.07 -5.56
CA ILE A 222 14.94 18.73 -5.07
C ILE A 222 15.79 19.97 -4.85
N ARG A 223 15.79 20.89 -5.84
CA ARG A 223 16.56 22.16 -5.80
C ARG A 223 16.12 23.06 -4.66
N VAL A 224 14.80 23.32 -4.52
CA VAL A 224 14.26 24.23 -3.50
C VAL A 224 14.40 23.66 -2.09
N ALA A 225 14.31 22.34 -1.95
CA ALA A 225 14.44 21.65 -0.68
C ALA A 225 15.90 21.37 -0.26
N GLY A 226 16.86 21.49 -1.19
CA GLY A 226 18.27 21.16 -0.95
C GLY A 226 18.49 19.69 -0.67
N ILE A 227 17.76 18.79 -1.36
CA ILE A 227 17.83 17.33 -1.11
C ILE A 227 18.96 16.74 -1.97
N ASN A 228 20.00 16.22 -1.32
CA ASN A 228 21.08 15.53 -1.99
C ASN A 228 20.99 14.00 -1.86
N GLU A 229 20.45 13.50 -0.75
CA GLU A 229 20.35 12.06 -0.46
C GLU A 229 19.11 11.73 0.37
N GLY A 230 18.79 10.45 0.52
CA GLY A 230 17.69 9.96 1.36
C GLY A 230 16.31 10.09 0.71
N PRO A 231 15.23 10.14 1.50
CA PRO A 231 13.87 10.16 0.96
C PRO A 231 13.59 11.37 0.06
N LEU A 232 13.01 11.11 -1.13
CA LEU A 232 12.64 12.18 -2.06
C LEU A 232 11.51 13.06 -1.50
N PHE A 233 10.45 12.46 -0.97
CA PHE A 233 9.32 13.22 -0.40
C PHE A 233 9.40 13.25 1.12
N ARG A 234 9.57 14.46 1.66
CA ARG A 234 9.80 14.73 3.08
C ARG A 234 8.71 15.60 3.68
N PRO A 235 8.41 15.46 4.99
CA PRO A 235 7.55 16.39 5.67
C PRO A 235 8.24 17.76 5.85
N ILE A 236 7.43 18.80 5.88
CA ILE A 236 7.86 20.18 6.12
C ILE A 236 7.15 20.66 7.37
N ASN A 237 7.87 21.26 8.29
CA ASN A 237 7.29 21.79 9.53
C ASN A 237 6.67 23.20 9.29
N ARG A 238 6.04 23.76 10.31
CA ARG A 238 5.37 25.07 10.26
C ARG A 238 6.33 26.27 9.98
N TRP A 239 7.64 26.05 10.13
CA TRP A 239 8.68 27.07 9.86
C TRP A 239 9.36 26.88 8.50
N ASP A 240 8.74 26.11 7.60
CA ASP A 240 9.24 25.79 6.24
C ASP A 240 10.57 25.00 6.22
N HIS A 241 10.87 24.26 7.31
CA HIS A 241 12.04 23.39 7.36
C HIS A 241 11.69 21.99 6.86
N VAL A 242 12.46 21.50 5.91
CA VAL A 242 12.37 20.16 5.35
C VAL A 242 12.98 19.17 6.36
N GLN A 243 12.23 18.14 6.73
CA GLN A 243 12.70 17.08 7.63
C GLN A 243 13.48 16.03 6.85
N GLU A 244 14.40 15.32 7.51
CA GLU A 244 15.20 14.27 6.84
C GLU A 244 14.45 12.95 6.63
N ARG A 245 13.40 12.69 7.39
CA ARG A 245 12.60 11.47 7.29
C ARG A 245 11.64 11.47 6.09
N ALA A 246 11.22 10.28 5.66
CA ALA A 246 10.18 10.13 4.64
C ALA A 246 8.83 10.70 5.10
N LEU A 247 8.06 11.19 4.15
CA LEU A 247 6.68 11.62 4.35
C LEU A 247 5.81 10.43 4.79
N ASN A 248 4.89 10.66 5.73
CA ASN A 248 3.94 9.62 6.13
C ASN A 248 3.02 9.26 4.96
N PRO A 249 2.82 7.96 4.63
CA PRO A 249 1.92 7.56 3.55
C PRO A 249 0.48 8.10 3.69
N GLY A 250 0.00 8.33 4.91
CA GLY A 250 -1.32 8.94 5.16
C GLY A 250 -1.42 10.36 4.63
N ALA A 251 -0.33 11.13 4.72
CA ALA A 251 -0.29 12.53 4.27
C ALA A 251 -0.61 12.71 2.77
N VAL A 252 -0.38 11.66 1.95
CA VAL A 252 -0.78 11.66 0.52
C VAL A 252 -2.30 11.76 0.39
N ASN A 253 -3.04 10.99 1.17
CA ASN A 253 -4.51 11.04 1.13
C ASN A 253 -5.05 12.36 1.68
N ASP A 254 -4.43 12.89 2.74
CA ASP A 254 -4.82 14.16 3.36
C ASP A 254 -4.57 15.32 2.37
N LEU A 255 -3.44 15.30 1.66
CA LEU A 255 -3.14 16.27 0.61
C LEU A 255 -4.20 16.24 -0.50
N LEU A 256 -4.52 15.06 -1.03
CA LEU A 256 -5.52 14.92 -2.10
C LEU A 256 -6.90 15.42 -1.69
N LYS A 257 -7.33 15.12 -0.47
CA LYS A 257 -8.61 15.61 0.05
C LYS A 257 -8.59 17.13 0.24
N THR A 258 -7.48 17.68 0.71
CA THR A 258 -7.32 19.13 0.88
C THR A 258 -7.36 19.84 -0.46
N LEU A 259 -6.62 19.37 -1.46
CA LEU A 259 -6.63 19.93 -2.81
C LEU A 259 -7.99 19.76 -3.49
N GLY A 260 -8.62 18.57 -3.37
CA GLY A 260 -9.96 18.35 -3.91
C GLY A 260 -11.00 19.31 -3.33
N LYS A 261 -10.92 19.60 -2.02
CA LYS A 261 -11.77 20.64 -1.40
C LYS A 261 -11.46 22.04 -1.91
N ALA A 262 -10.19 22.38 -2.07
CA ALA A 262 -9.78 23.70 -2.58
C ALA A 262 -10.22 23.90 -4.03
N CYS A 263 -10.22 22.85 -4.84
CA CYS A 263 -10.75 22.85 -6.21
C CYS A 263 -12.27 22.60 -6.27
N GLN A 264 -12.96 22.57 -5.12
CA GLN A 264 -14.43 22.40 -5.02
C GLN A 264 -14.96 21.09 -5.65
N PHE A 265 -14.17 20.01 -5.60
CA PHE A 265 -14.65 18.71 -6.08
C PHE A 265 -15.63 18.09 -5.08
N ASP A 266 -16.87 17.81 -5.49
CA ASP A 266 -17.89 17.16 -4.67
C ASP A 266 -17.45 15.82 -4.08
N PHE A 267 -16.57 15.12 -4.79
CA PHE A 267 -16.01 13.84 -4.41
C PHE A 267 -14.71 13.93 -3.59
N ALA A 268 -14.28 15.12 -3.17
CA ALA A 268 -13.06 15.32 -2.39
C ALA A 268 -12.92 14.39 -1.16
N PRO A 269 -14.00 14.12 -0.38
CA PRO A 269 -13.92 13.20 0.77
C PRO A 269 -13.52 11.76 0.40
N ASP A 270 -13.81 11.33 -0.83
CA ASP A 270 -13.59 9.97 -1.33
C ASP A 270 -12.22 9.80 -2.02
N LEU A 271 -11.41 10.87 -2.08
CA LEU A 271 -10.09 10.83 -2.67
C LEU A 271 -9.09 10.07 -1.80
N SER A 272 -8.24 9.33 -2.46
CA SER A 272 -7.11 8.63 -1.86
C SER A 272 -6.01 8.41 -2.90
N SER A 273 -4.87 7.91 -2.49
CA SER A 273 -3.78 7.56 -3.42
C SER A 273 -4.19 6.54 -4.51
N HIS A 274 -5.23 5.73 -4.27
CA HIS A 274 -5.81 4.88 -5.31
C HIS A 274 -6.48 5.69 -6.42
N SER A 275 -6.90 6.93 -6.15
CA SER A 275 -7.47 7.84 -7.15
C SER A 275 -6.47 8.21 -8.25
N PHE A 276 -5.16 8.27 -7.94
CA PHE A 276 -4.10 8.45 -8.94
C PHE A 276 -4.06 7.28 -9.93
N ARG A 277 -4.01 6.05 -9.42
CA ARG A 277 -3.88 4.85 -10.24
C ARG A 277 -5.10 4.64 -11.13
N ARG A 278 -6.31 4.83 -10.55
CA ARG A 278 -7.56 4.81 -11.32
C ARG A 278 -7.56 5.92 -12.36
N GLY A 279 -7.15 7.13 -11.96
CA GLY A 279 -7.14 8.29 -12.82
C GLY A 279 -6.23 8.15 -14.03
N LEU A 280 -5.00 7.70 -13.83
CA LEU A 280 -4.09 7.43 -14.95
C LEU A 280 -4.70 6.43 -15.93
N SER A 281 -5.15 5.27 -15.43
CA SER A 281 -5.68 4.20 -16.29
C SER A 281 -6.94 4.62 -17.03
N THR A 282 -7.87 5.29 -16.33
CA THR A 282 -9.12 5.78 -16.92
C THR A 282 -8.86 6.87 -17.94
N SER A 283 -7.93 7.81 -17.67
CA SER A 283 -7.55 8.87 -18.63
C SER A 283 -6.87 8.27 -19.85
N ALA A 284 -5.91 7.34 -19.67
CA ALA A 284 -5.24 6.67 -20.77
C ALA A 284 -6.22 5.84 -21.63
N ALA A 285 -7.18 5.14 -20.99
CA ALA A 285 -8.21 4.39 -21.70
C ALA A 285 -9.12 5.31 -22.56
N ARG A 286 -9.46 6.50 -22.07
CA ARG A 286 -10.24 7.49 -22.85
C ARG A 286 -9.48 7.97 -24.07
N GLU A 287 -8.16 8.10 -23.99
CA GLU A 287 -7.26 8.43 -25.09
C GLU A 287 -6.91 7.19 -25.95
N ARG A 288 -7.57 6.05 -25.74
CA ARG A 288 -7.38 4.80 -26.47
C ARG A 288 -5.94 4.28 -26.43
N VAL A 289 -5.22 4.55 -25.34
CA VAL A 289 -3.89 3.98 -25.10
C VAL A 289 -4.01 2.47 -24.96
N ASP A 290 -3.04 1.77 -25.55
CA ASP A 290 -2.99 0.31 -25.56
C ASP A 290 -3.00 -0.30 -24.15
N PHE A 291 -3.68 -1.45 -24.00
CA PHE A 291 -3.83 -2.16 -22.73
C PHE A 291 -2.49 -2.49 -22.08
N GLU A 292 -1.51 -2.98 -22.87
CA GLU A 292 -0.21 -3.38 -22.34
C GLU A 292 0.59 -2.18 -21.85
N LEU A 293 0.47 -1.01 -22.49
CA LEU A 293 1.10 0.22 -22.02
C LEU A 293 0.49 0.70 -20.70
N ILE A 294 -0.84 0.66 -20.57
CA ILE A 294 -1.53 0.99 -19.33
C ILE A 294 -1.08 0.04 -18.22
N LYS A 295 -1.12 -1.28 -18.48
CA LYS A 295 -0.73 -2.32 -17.53
C LYS A 295 0.71 -2.17 -17.07
N LYS A 296 1.64 -1.94 -18.00
CA LYS A 296 3.06 -1.73 -17.73
C LYS A 296 3.28 -0.49 -16.88
N GLN A 297 2.71 0.67 -17.26
CA GLN A 297 2.86 1.92 -16.50
C GLN A 297 2.28 1.81 -15.10
N GLY A 298 1.16 1.14 -14.90
CA GLY A 298 0.59 0.93 -13.58
C GLY A 298 1.21 -0.21 -12.78
N GLY A 299 1.96 -1.14 -13.42
CA GLY A 299 2.52 -2.34 -12.80
C GLY A 299 1.47 -3.24 -12.21
N TRP A 300 0.40 -3.46 -12.94
CA TRP A 300 -0.62 -4.43 -12.56
C TRP A 300 -0.22 -5.83 -13.00
N LYS A 301 -0.33 -6.78 -12.09
CA LYS A 301 -0.14 -8.21 -12.39
C LYS A 301 -1.45 -8.85 -12.91
N SER A 302 -2.61 -8.32 -12.51
CA SER A 302 -3.93 -8.83 -12.88
C SER A 302 -4.54 -8.02 -14.02
N ASP A 303 -4.84 -8.69 -15.12
CA ASP A 303 -5.51 -8.11 -16.28
C ASP A 303 -6.92 -7.65 -15.93
N ALA A 304 -7.65 -8.40 -15.13
CA ALA A 304 -8.99 -8.03 -14.68
C ALA A 304 -9.05 -6.65 -14.01
N THR A 305 -8.00 -6.29 -13.26
CA THR A 305 -7.94 -4.95 -12.63
C THR A 305 -7.74 -3.84 -13.68
N VAL A 306 -6.97 -4.11 -14.73
CA VAL A 306 -6.74 -3.13 -15.81
C VAL A 306 -8.00 -2.97 -16.64
N TRP A 307 -8.65 -4.08 -16.99
CA TRP A 307 -9.91 -4.07 -17.73
C TRP A 307 -11.00 -3.29 -16.98
N GLU A 308 -11.12 -3.47 -15.66
CA GLU A 308 -12.07 -2.68 -14.84
C GLU A 308 -11.87 -1.16 -15.01
N TYR A 309 -10.62 -0.70 -15.12
CA TYR A 309 -10.32 0.72 -15.30
C TYR A 309 -10.56 1.19 -16.73
N ILE A 310 -10.28 0.33 -17.70
CA ILE A 310 -10.53 0.61 -19.13
C ILE A 310 -12.04 0.73 -19.38
N GLU A 311 -12.81 -0.23 -18.89
CA GLU A 311 -14.28 -0.19 -18.97
C GLU A 311 -14.85 1.08 -18.36
N GLU A 312 -14.35 1.49 -17.16
CA GLU A 312 -14.75 2.74 -16.54
C GLU A 312 -14.41 3.97 -17.41
N GLY A 313 -13.24 3.96 -18.06
CA GLY A 313 -12.80 5.05 -18.94
C GLY A 313 -13.58 5.13 -20.25
N GLN A 314 -14.03 3.99 -20.77
CA GLN A 314 -14.66 3.85 -22.08
C GLN A 314 -16.19 3.72 -22.04
N GLN A 315 -16.82 3.88 -20.86
CA GLN A 315 -18.27 3.68 -20.70
C GLN A 315 -19.14 4.38 -21.75
N PHE A 316 -18.68 5.53 -22.22
CA PHE A 316 -19.38 6.31 -23.25
C PHE A 316 -18.72 6.22 -24.64
N ASN A 317 -17.44 5.87 -24.74
CA ASN A 317 -16.72 5.85 -26.03
C ASN A 317 -16.96 4.58 -26.84
N ASN A 318 -17.24 3.44 -26.20
CA ASN A 318 -17.49 2.14 -26.82
C ASN A 318 -18.85 1.58 -26.32
N ASN A 319 -19.88 2.40 -26.38
CA ASN A 319 -21.20 2.00 -25.93
C ASN A 319 -22.07 1.60 -27.11
N ALA A 320 -22.60 0.37 -27.07
CA ALA A 320 -23.47 -0.12 -28.13
C ALA A 320 -24.68 0.78 -28.39
N SER A 321 -25.18 1.48 -27.36
CA SER A 321 -26.31 2.39 -27.53
C SER A 321 -25.98 3.59 -28.41
N ILE A 322 -24.74 4.07 -28.45
CA ILE A 322 -24.35 5.19 -29.33
C ILE A 322 -24.53 4.79 -30.78
N ILE A 323 -24.05 3.59 -31.14
CA ILE A 323 -24.15 3.05 -32.51
C ILE A 323 -25.62 2.88 -32.94
N LEU A 324 -26.51 2.60 -31.98
CA LEU A 324 -27.94 2.42 -32.27
C LEU A 324 -28.72 3.76 -32.28
N MET A 325 -28.12 4.85 -31.82
CA MET A 325 -28.72 6.19 -31.82
C MET A 325 -28.30 7.03 -33.03
N GLU A 326 -27.25 6.64 -33.75
CA GLU A 326 -26.82 7.18 -35.06
C GLU A 326 -27.61 6.58 -36.21
#